data_78d4ba5bc4abe5282b6479001673c1ff
#
_entry.id   78d4ba5bc4abe5282b6479001673c1ff
#
_cell.length_a   1.000
_cell.length_b   1.000
_cell.length_c   1.000
_cell.angle_alpha   90.00
_cell.angle_beta   90.00
_cell.angle_gamma   90.00
#
_symmetry.space_group_name_H-M   'P 1'
#
loop_
_entity.id
_entity.type
_entity.pdbx_description
1 polymer ?
#
loop_
_entity_poly.entity_id
_entity_poly.type
_entity_poly.pdbx_seq_one_letter_code
_entity_poly.pdbx_strand_id
1 'polypeptide(L)'
;MTKQNTIRKTIHRNVERELVREYLLRETERAGYGGLKFNRTPEGTEVTIQAEMVGRVYGRRGKTIRELNDRLRDDFDLFQPQLQVEEIDEPRLNAQVMASRLASSIERGWFFRRAGHGTVQNIMDAGARGCLVILSGKITGA
;
A
#
# COMPACT_ATOMS: atom_id res chain seq x y z
N MET A 1 -5.52 -36.94 -10.14
CA MET A 1 -4.66 -35.76 -9.92
C MET A 1 -5.50 -34.65 -9.32
N THR A 2 -5.38 -34.42 -8.28
CA THR A 2 -5.86 -34.28 -6.95
C THR A 2 -6.16 -32.80 -6.60
N LYS A 3 -7.39 -32.57 -6.11
CA LYS A 3 -7.87 -31.30 -5.49
C LYS A 3 -6.86 -30.62 -4.55
N GLN A 4 -5.97 -31.41 -3.92
CA GLN A 4 -4.89 -30.91 -3.05
C GLN A 4 -3.88 -30.01 -3.77
N ASN A 5 -3.64 -30.23 -5.07
CA ASN A 5 -2.69 -29.43 -5.82
C ASN A 5 -3.22 -28.02 -6.13
N THR A 6 -4.53 -27.87 -6.31
CA THR A 6 -5.17 -26.58 -6.57
C THR A 6 -5.23 -25.72 -5.32
N ILE A 7 -5.56 -26.32 -4.16
CA ILE A 7 -5.60 -25.60 -2.87
C ILE A 7 -4.21 -25.10 -2.50
N ARG A 8 -3.17 -25.92 -2.58
CA ARG A 8 -1.80 -25.49 -2.31
C ARG A 8 -1.34 -24.37 -3.25
N LYS A 9 -1.65 -24.47 -4.54
CA LYS A 9 -1.35 -23.40 -5.52
C LYS A 9 -2.05 -22.09 -5.17
N THR A 10 -3.30 -22.16 -4.73
CA THR A 10 -4.04 -20.95 -4.34
C THR A 10 -3.46 -20.33 -3.08
N ILE A 11 -3.15 -21.13 -2.06
CA ILE A 11 -2.51 -20.65 -0.83
C ILE A 11 -1.16 -20.02 -1.13
N HIS A 12 -0.31 -20.70 -1.89
CA HIS A 12 1.01 -20.18 -2.27
C HIS A 12 0.92 -18.84 -2.99
N ARG A 13 0.01 -18.74 -3.96
CA ARG A 13 -0.25 -17.47 -4.68
C ARG A 13 -0.70 -16.34 -3.77
N ASN A 14 -1.55 -16.63 -2.79
CA ASN A 14 -2.02 -15.61 -1.86
C ASN A 14 -0.90 -15.16 -0.91
N VAL A 15 -0.06 -16.10 -0.46
CA VAL A 15 1.13 -15.77 0.35
C VAL A 15 2.10 -14.89 -0.44
N GLU A 16 2.40 -15.23 -1.68
CA GLU A 16 3.25 -14.41 -2.55
C GLU A 16 2.69 -12.98 -2.71
N ARG A 17 1.38 -12.86 -2.95
CA ARG A 17 0.72 -11.55 -3.08
C ARG A 17 0.86 -10.72 -1.81
N GLU A 18 0.67 -11.31 -0.65
CA GLU A 18 0.81 -10.61 0.63
C GLU A 18 2.27 -10.21 0.92
N LEU A 19 3.24 -11.06 0.60
CA LEU A 19 4.65 -10.72 0.73
C LEU A 19 5.05 -9.55 -0.19
N VAL A 20 4.62 -9.57 -1.44
CA VAL A 20 4.83 -8.46 -2.38
C VAL A 20 4.16 -7.18 -1.89
N ARG A 21 2.93 -7.29 -1.38
CA ARG A 21 2.20 -6.16 -0.82
C ARG A 21 2.93 -5.53 0.36
N GLU A 22 3.39 -6.35 1.30
CA GLU A 22 4.15 -5.88 2.46
C GLU A 22 5.46 -5.19 2.05
N TYR A 23 6.17 -5.77 1.11
CA TYR A 23 7.40 -5.21 0.58
C TYR A 23 7.16 -3.85 -0.08
N LEU A 24 6.21 -3.77 -1.02
CA LEU A 24 5.89 -2.53 -1.72
C LEU A 24 5.32 -1.46 -0.79
N LEU A 25 4.53 -1.83 0.22
CA LEU A 25 4.03 -0.91 1.23
C LEU A 25 5.19 -0.24 1.98
N ARG A 26 6.20 -0.98 2.40
CA ARG A 26 7.37 -0.42 3.08
C ARG A 26 8.17 0.52 2.19
N GLU A 27 8.41 0.14 0.95
CA GLU A 27 9.21 0.93 0.02
C GLU A 27 8.49 2.20 -0.48
N THR A 28 7.17 2.15 -0.57
CA THR A 28 6.35 3.27 -1.09
C THR A 28 5.56 4.04 -0.02
N GLU A 29 5.79 3.77 1.26
CA GLU A 29 5.11 4.43 2.37
C GLU A 29 5.18 5.97 2.26
N ARG A 30 6.38 6.50 1.96
CA ARG A 30 6.62 7.94 1.80
C ARG A 30 5.94 8.55 0.57
N ALA A 31 5.50 7.73 -0.37
CA ALA A 31 4.77 8.16 -1.56
C ALA A 31 3.26 8.18 -1.38
N GLY A 32 2.76 7.80 -0.20
CA GLY A 32 1.34 7.69 0.09
C GLY A 32 0.74 6.46 -0.57
N TYR A 33 1.21 5.28 -0.17
CA TYR A 33 0.67 4.00 -0.65
C TYR A 33 -0.82 3.87 -0.33
N GLY A 34 -1.64 3.61 -1.33
CA GLY A 34 -3.09 3.49 -1.19
C GLY A 34 -3.66 2.12 -1.52
N GLY A 35 -2.89 1.27 -2.18
CA GLY A 35 -3.34 -0.07 -2.55
C GLY A 35 -2.51 -0.72 -3.63
N LEU A 36 -2.79 -1.99 -3.87
CA LEU A 36 -2.12 -2.81 -4.85
C LEU A 36 -3.14 -3.64 -5.63
N LYS A 37 -3.00 -3.64 -6.94
CA LYS A 37 -3.78 -4.49 -7.84
C LYS A 37 -2.85 -5.49 -8.53
N PHE A 38 -3.24 -6.74 -8.59
CA PHE A 38 -2.54 -7.77 -9.37
C PHE A 38 -3.40 -8.22 -10.52
N ASN A 39 -2.85 -8.14 -11.71
CA ASN A 39 -3.45 -8.67 -12.92
C ASN A 39 -2.49 -9.68 -13.56
N ARG A 40 -2.94 -10.90 -13.78
CA ARG A 40 -2.15 -11.93 -14.44
C ARG A 40 -2.56 -11.99 -15.91
N THR A 41 -1.61 -11.69 -16.77
CA THR A 41 -1.74 -11.81 -18.21
C THR A 41 -0.92 -13.00 -18.70
N PRO A 42 -1.18 -13.53 -19.91
CA PRO A 42 -0.35 -14.56 -20.50
C PRO A 42 1.12 -14.13 -20.68
N GLU A 43 1.36 -12.84 -20.78
CA GLU A 43 2.68 -12.25 -21.00
C GLU A 43 3.45 -12.00 -19.70
N GLY A 44 2.76 -11.96 -18.55
CA GLY A 44 3.39 -11.70 -17.27
C GLY A 44 2.41 -11.30 -16.17
N THR A 45 2.95 -10.87 -15.05
CA THR A 45 2.16 -10.37 -13.91
C THR A 45 2.26 -8.86 -13.84
N GLU A 46 1.17 -8.17 -14.12
CA GLU A 46 1.07 -6.72 -13.89
C GLU A 46 0.79 -6.44 -12.42
N VAL A 47 1.61 -5.60 -11.84
CA VAL A 47 1.49 -5.14 -10.45
C VAL A 47 1.27 -3.64 -10.47
N THR A 48 0.05 -3.19 -10.20
CA THR A 48 -0.31 -1.77 -10.19
C THR A 48 -0.33 -1.25 -8.76
N ILE A 49 0.54 -0.31 -8.46
CA ILE A 49 0.56 0.42 -7.18
C ILE A 49 -0.32 1.65 -7.31
N GLN A 50 -1.25 1.82 -6.37
CA GLN A 50 -1.98 3.05 -6.20
C GLN A 50 -1.24 3.94 -5.20
N ALA A 51 -0.82 5.12 -5.63
CA ALA A 51 -0.06 6.05 -4.80
C ALA A 51 -0.59 7.48 -4.94
N GLU A 52 -0.47 8.25 -3.85
CA GLU A 52 -0.80 9.67 -3.86
C GLU A 52 0.22 10.50 -4.66
N MET A 53 1.49 10.19 -4.50
CA MET A 53 2.59 10.89 -5.17
C MET A 53 3.34 9.95 -6.12
N VAL A 54 2.81 9.82 -7.33
CA VAL A 54 3.36 8.94 -8.38
C VAL A 54 4.85 9.25 -8.65
N GLY A 55 5.23 10.53 -8.70
CA GLY A 55 6.61 10.94 -8.93
C GLY A 55 7.63 10.41 -7.92
N ARG A 56 7.22 10.16 -6.68
CA ARG A 56 8.10 9.57 -5.66
C ARG A 56 8.32 8.08 -5.87
N VAL A 57 7.33 7.37 -6.40
CA VAL A 57 7.45 5.95 -6.74
C VAL A 57 8.36 5.76 -7.95
N TYR A 58 8.22 6.63 -8.96
CA TYR A 58 9.11 6.59 -10.12
C TYR A 58 10.56 6.95 -9.75
N GLY A 59 10.73 7.91 -8.84
CA GLY A 59 12.05 8.43 -8.47
C GLY A 59 12.74 9.22 -9.58
N ARG A 60 13.99 9.62 -9.33
CA ARG A 60 14.76 10.37 -10.30
C ARG A 60 15.03 9.54 -11.56
N ARG A 61 14.54 9.99 -12.72
CA ARG A 61 14.70 9.32 -14.03
C ARG A 61 14.19 7.88 -14.06
N GLY A 62 13.20 7.54 -13.21
CA GLY A 62 12.65 6.18 -13.14
C GLY A 62 13.59 5.15 -12.51
N LYS A 63 14.56 5.57 -11.70
CA LYS A 63 15.52 4.68 -11.05
C LYS A 63 14.81 3.80 -10.01
N THR A 64 14.00 4.40 -9.16
CA THR A 64 13.33 3.68 -8.07
C THR A 64 12.38 2.60 -8.60
N ILE A 65 11.58 2.91 -9.61
CA ILE A 65 10.65 1.92 -10.18
C ILE A 65 11.40 0.75 -10.85
N ARG A 66 12.54 1.01 -11.48
CA ARG A 66 13.38 -0.06 -12.06
C ARG A 66 13.95 -0.96 -10.98
N GLU A 67 14.51 -0.38 -9.91
CA GLU A 67 15.03 -1.13 -8.76
C GLU A 67 13.94 -1.99 -8.10
N LEU A 68 12.73 -1.43 -7.94
CA LEU A 68 11.58 -2.18 -7.41
C LEU A 68 11.19 -3.34 -8.34
N ASN A 69 11.17 -3.10 -9.64
CA ASN A 69 10.81 -4.12 -10.62
C ASN A 69 11.85 -5.26 -10.67
N ASP A 70 13.15 -4.91 -10.60
CA ASP A 70 14.23 -5.89 -10.56
C ASP A 70 14.16 -6.74 -9.29
N ARG A 71 13.90 -6.14 -8.13
CA ARG A 71 13.70 -6.89 -6.88
C ARG A 71 12.45 -7.77 -6.90
N LEU A 72 11.36 -7.32 -7.53
CA LEU A 72 10.18 -8.17 -7.70
C LEU A 72 10.45 -9.40 -8.56
N ARG A 73 11.39 -9.29 -9.51
CA ARG A 73 11.81 -10.41 -10.34
C ARG A 73 12.74 -11.36 -9.60
N ASP A 74 13.68 -10.80 -8.82
CA ASP A 74 14.78 -11.58 -8.21
C ASP A 74 14.37 -12.22 -6.88
N ASP A 75 13.61 -11.48 -6.05
CA ASP A 75 13.26 -11.90 -4.68
C ASP A 75 11.91 -12.61 -4.58
N PHE A 76 11.01 -12.38 -5.55
CA PHE A 76 9.68 -12.96 -5.58
C PHE A 76 9.51 -13.81 -6.84
N ASP A 77 8.86 -14.96 -6.68
CA ASP A 77 8.64 -15.95 -7.77
C ASP A 77 7.50 -15.51 -8.72
N LEU A 78 7.57 -14.26 -9.16
CA LEU A 78 6.61 -13.67 -10.08
C LEU A 78 7.06 -13.86 -11.53
N PHE A 79 6.16 -14.39 -12.36
CA PHE A 79 6.42 -14.50 -13.79
C PHE A 79 6.38 -13.13 -14.46
N GLN A 80 7.53 -12.69 -14.98
CA GLN A 80 7.73 -11.40 -15.69
C GLN A 80 6.94 -10.24 -15.06
N PRO A 81 7.30 -9.80 -13.85
CA PRO A 81 6.59 -8.73 -13.17
C PRO A 81 6.76 -7.41 -13.93
N GLN A 82 5.65 -6.71 -14.15
CA GLN A 82 5.61 -5.36 -14.69
C GLN A 82 4.95 -4.45 -13.66
N LEU A 83 5.74 -3.54 -13.11
CA LEU A 83 5.27 -2.58 -12.13
C LEU A 83 4.72 -1.33 -12.81
N GLN A 84 3.47 -1.01 -12.51
CA GLN A 84 2.79 0.21 -12.94
C GLN A 84 2.38 1.03 -11.73
N VAL A 85 2.25 2.34 -11.90
CA VAL A 85 1.81 3.25 -10.84
C VAL A 85 0.59 4.01 -11.32
N GLU A 86 -0.46 3.96 -10.54
CA GLU A 86 -1.72 4.68 -10.74
C GLU A 86 -1.85 5.76 -9.67
N GLU A 87 -2.22 6.96 -10.08
CA GLU A 87 -2.49 8.06 -9.14
C GLU A 87 -3.86 7.88 -8.47
N ILE A 88 -3.94 8.26 -7.21
CA ILE A 88 -5.20 8.24 -6.45
C ILE A 88 -5.87 9.59 -6.61
N ASP A 89 -7.06 9.61 -7.21
CA ASP A 89 -7.83 10.84 -7.45
C ASP A 89 -8.14 11.60 -6.14
N GLU A 90 -8.64 10.87 -5.14
CA GLU A 90 -9.00 11.43 -3.83
C GLU A 90 -8.28 10.71 -2.67
N PRO A 91 -7.05 11.12 -2.33
CA PRO A 91 -6.26 10.47 -1.28
C PRO A 91 -6.93 10.51 0.11
N ARG A 92 -7.75 11.55 0.37
CA ARG A 92 -8.47 11.71 1.65
C ARG A 92 -9.57 10.66 1.86
N LEU A 93 -10.10 10.11 0.78
CA LEU A 93 -11.09 9.02 0.81
C LEU A 93 -10.45 7.63 0.84
N ASN A 94 -9.12 7.56 0.65
CA ASN A 94 -8.39 6.30 0.73
C ASN A 94 -7.99 6.00 2.18
N ALA A 95 -8.53 4.93 2.75
CA ALA A 95 -8.31 4.56 4.14
C ALA A 95 -6.84 4.25 4.46
N GLN A 96 -6.13 3.60 3.55
CA GLN A 96 -4.72 3.25 3.73
C GLN A 96 -3.82 4.49 3.79
N VAL A 97 -4.05 5.44 2.88
CA VAL A 97 -3.32 6.72 2.86
C VAL A 97 -3.57 7.51 4.14
N MET A 98 -4.83 7.59 4.57
CA MET A 98 -5.19 8.33 5.77
C MET A 98 -4.67 7.68 7.04
N ALA A 99 -4.66 6.35 7.12
CA ALA A 99 -4.07 5.61 8.23
C ALA A 99 -2.55 5.85 8.33
N SER A 100 -1.83 5.80 7.22
CA SER A 100 -0.39 6.07 7.18
C SER A 100 -0.07 7.52 7.57
N ARG A 101 -0.86 8.50 7.12
CA ARG A 101 -0.72 9.91 7.53
C ARG A 101 -0.94 10.10 9.02
N LEU A 102 -1.97 9.44 9.58
CA LEU A 102 -2.26 9.51 11.01
C LEU A 102 -1.14 8.89 11.82
N ALA A 103 -0.64 7.71 11.45
CA ALA A 103 0.50 7.06 12.08
C ALA A 103 1.74 7.96 12.08
N SER A 104 2.11 8.52 10.93
CA SER A 104 3.24 9.45 10.81
C SER A 104 3.08 10.71 11.66
N SER A 105 1.87 11.20 11.83
CA SER A 105 1.60 12.37 12.70
C SER A 105 1.84 12.04 14.16
N ILE A 106 1.42 10.86 14.60
CA ILE A 106 1.63 10.40 15.99
C ILE A 106 3.12 10.12 16.23
N GLU A 107 3.82 9.50 15.29
CA GLU A 107 5.27 9.26 15.36
C GLU A 107 6.09 10.56 15.47
N ARG A 108 5.63 11.64 14.85
CA ARG A 108 6.22 12.97 14.97
C ARG A 108 5.94 13.66 16.30
N GLY A 109 5.20 13.02 17.21
CA GLY A 109 4.87 13.52 18.53
C GLY A 109 3.57 14.30 18.62
N TRP A 110 2.69 14.24 17.63
CA TRP A 110 1.38 14.87 17.73
C TRP A 110 0.52 14.16 18.77
N PHE A 111 -0.25 14.94 19.51
CA PHE A 111 -1.15 14.39 20.50
C PHE A 111 -2.25 13.55 19.81
N PHE A 112 -2.37 12.28 20.19
CA PHE A 112 -3.18 11.29 19.46
C PHE A 112 -4.67 11.67 19.30
N ARG A 113 -5.28 12.30 20.32
CA ARG A 113 -6.67 12.76 20.24
C ARG A 113 -6.85 13.82 19.18
N ARG A 114 -5.96 14.83 19.17
CA ARG A 114 -5.99 15.91 18.17
C ARG A 114 -5.73 15.39 16.77
N ALA A 115 -4.76 14.48 16.62
CA ALA A 115 -4.44 13.86 15.34
C ALA A 115 -5.63 13.00 14.82
N GLY A 116 -6.27 12.21 15.69
CA GLY A 116 -7.44 11.43 15.35
C GLY A 116 -8.63 12.28 14.92
N HIS A 117 -8.99 13.30 15.69
CA HIS A 117 -10.09 14.21 15.32
C HIS A 117 -9.80 14.97 14.03
N GLY A 118 -8.57 15.45 13.83
CA GLY A 118 -8.17 16.11 12.59
C GLY A 118 -8.28 15.19 11.36
N THR A 119 -7.93 13.92 11.53
CA THR A 119 -8.07 12.92 10.47
C THR A 119 -9.53 12.66 10.12
N VAL A 120 -10.39 12.49 11.12
CA VAL A 120 -11.86 12.35 10.91
C VAL A 120 -12.42 13.56 10.16
N GLN A 121 -12.06 14.76 10.60
CA GLN A 121 -12.52 16.00 9.95
C GLN A 121 -12.10 16.06 8.48
N ASN A 122 -10.83 15.76 8.19
CA ASN A 122 -10.30 15.77 6.82
C ASN A 122 -11.02 14.75 5.91
N ILE A 123 -11.37 13.57 6.44
CA ILE A 123 -12.11 12.57 5.68
C ILE A 123 -13.56 13.01 5.42
N MET A 124 -14.22 13.58 6.42
CA MET A 124 -15.58 14.08 6.28
C MET A 124 -15.67 15.28 5.33
N ASP A 125 -14.70 16.19 5.38
CA ASP A 125 -14.63 17.35 4.49
C ASP A 125 -14.39 16.94 3.02
N ALA A 126 -13.78 15.79 2.80
CA ALA A 126 -13.63 15.20 1.46
C ALA A 126 -14.92 14.56 0.92
N GLY A 127 -16.02 14.59 1.67
CA GLY A 127 -17.32 14.07 1.24
C GLY A 127 -17.59 12.62 1.60
N ALA A 128 -16.88 12.05 2.58
CA ALA A 128 -17.19 10.72 3.07
C ALA A 128 -18.56 10.67 3.75
N ARG A 129 -19.27 9.57 3.57
CA ARG A 129 -20.58 9.34 4.24
C ARG A 129 -20.44 9.08 5.74
N GLY A 130 -19.27 8.63 6.16
CA GLY A 130 -18.90 8.33 7.53
C GLY A 130 -17.52 7.72 7.59
N CYS A 131 -16.86 7.84 8.73
CA CYS A 131 -15.58 7.20 8.98
C CYS A 131 -15.48 6.75 10.43
N LEU A 132 -14.67 5.72 10.66
CA LEU A 132 -14.33 5.20 11.96
C LEU A 132 -12.81 5.15 12.07
N VAL A 133 -12.26 5.78 13.10
CA VAL A 133 -10.83 5.76 13.40
C VAL A 133 -10.62 5.11 14.77
N ILE A 134 -9.85 4.04 14.80
CA ILE A 134 -9.51 3.32 16.03
C ILE A 134 -8.00 3.45 16.23
N LEU A 135 -7.60 4.04 17.35
CA LEU A 135 -6.22 4.11 17.81
C LEU A 135 -6.06 3.19 19.02
N SER A 136 -5.17 2.21 18.90
CA SER A 136 -4.92 1.24 19.96
C SER A 136 -3.41 1.09 20.18
N GLY A 137 -3.04 0.75 21.41
CA GLY A 137 -1.65 0.55 21.80
C GLY A 137 -1.26 1.34 23.04
N LYS A 138 0.04 1.36 23.35
CA LYS A 138 0.61 2.13 24.46
C LYS A 138 0.81 3.59 24.03
N ILE A 139 -0.27 4.37 24.03
CA ILE A 139 -0.29 5.75 23.55
C ILE A 139 0.01 6.75 24.67
N THR A 140 -0.34 6.41 25.91
CA THR A 140 -0.10 7.22 27.11
C THR A 140 0.54 6.36 28.18
N GLY A 141 1.57 6.88 28.76
CA GLY A 141 2.25 6.26 29.89
C GLY A 141 3.75 6.02 29.66
N ALA A 142 4.44 6.13 30.73
CA ALA A 142 5.85 5.80 30.79
C ALA A 142 6.08 4.28 30.64
#